data_6a5d5becb808f9cbcd5f7d5731918173
#
_entry.id   6a5d5becb808f9cbcd5f7d5731918173
#
_cell.length_a   1.000
_cell.length_b   1.000
_cell.length_c   1.000
_cell.angle_alpha   90.00
_cell.angle_beta   90.00
_cell.angle_gamma   90.00
#
_symmetry.space_group_name_H-M   'P 1'
#
loop_
_entity.id
_entity.type
_entity.pdbx_description
1 polymer ?
#
loop_
_entity_poly.entity_id
_entity_poly.type
_entity_poly.pdbx_seq_one_letter_code
_entity_poly.pdbx_strand_id
1 'polypeptide(L)'
;MKVFKALPIIFHVLIICPVLAEVKWDNSIKSDKVDSQKSKFNAELDLNENDSDLKNKINWEKVIDYKYPIKKNIKWKLDEKIDLYQINDYPKSIEEKLNKLISQEYTNKFNLGIGQSVPTANIISQGDFEYSFMQTAPIETSYGSGGTGNQNYLFSTNYGFNENLTIGVFYTHSDDPLHSKVNNHPTQTSNKWISYGTSFRWQVIKHKNKKIALTGSLENWKVKSGGCNLFNCSYTSKNIFNSSLNSVENDNLVGSISIPVTWSLSDKFQVSVTPRAIFLPSKQGNREGSGEFYGNNIGFGAGIEYKPLMRLKVFSSTFIPIGPGYNNFNKDLKFTRNKIFTAGLNYALDNEISFEASLTNSFGLSPSTSILTIPSDNEILYGMKMIYRPSSVYWSKVNTPNEKKHSLDGLSVSNAQIINKGTTKAKVNYNQKGSWSYKQDWGISELFNIDLAISKISQKLRLPNQLQGKYHDPERIYIRGGGKAKILSQDKGDFITSSLRVSAGRLKGTGWVFGEILNTYKISKILSFNLNPKSSFSGTGNPLGIGTSLNWKIRPNISIIPEANFALKESQNNWTLAIRFSPSEDKYIDLYTTNSLSFVDTGQLMRAEEQSFGINLGTIF
;
A
#
# COMPACT_ATOMS: atom_id res chain seq x y z
N MET A 1 -2.45 25.77 4.67
CA MET A 1 -3.91 25.63 4.42
C MET A 1 -4.32 25.37 2.95
N LYS A 2 -3.60 25.82 1.93
CA LYS A 2 -3.99 25.59 0.51
C LYS A 2 -3.48 24.27 -0.11
N VAL A 3 -2.55 23.57 0.50
CA VAL A 3 -1.89 22.37 -0.06
C VAL A 3 -2.69 21.08 0.19
N PHE A 4 -3.50 21.03 1.22
CA PHE A 4 -4.37 19.87 1.51
C PHE A 4 -5.48 19.65 0.46
N LYS A 5 -5.83 20.68 -0.31
CA LYS A 5 -6.79 20.54 -1.43
C LYS A 5 -6.19 19.79 -2.64
N ALA A 6 -4.89 19.64 -2.72
CA ALA A 6 -4.21 18.96 -3.83
C ALA A 6 -4.06 17.44 -3.61
N LEU A 7 -4.00 16.98 -2.35
CA LEU A 7 -3.89 15.55 -2.05
C LEU A 7 -5.09 14.73 -2.55
N PRO A 8 -6.35 15.17 -2.34
CA PRO A 8 -7.52 14.53 -2.96
C PRO A 8 -7.48 14.57 -4.49
N ILE A 9 -6.93 15.64 -5.09
CA ILE A 9 -6.84 15.78 -6.55
C ILE A 9 -5.80 14.80 -7.11
N ILE A 10 -4.66 14.65 -6.47
CA ILE A 10 -3.66 13.65 -6.85
C ILE A 10 -4.24 12.24 -6.69
N PHE A 11 -5.04 12.00 -5.66
CA PHE A 11 -5.73 10.73 -5.43
C PHE A 11 -6.84 10.46 -6.46
N HIS A 12 -7.61 11.48 -6.84
CA HIS A 12 -8.62 11.37 -7.91
C HIS A 12 -7.97 11.07 -9.25
N VAL A 13 -6.86 11.72 -9.58
CA VAL A 13 -6.12 11.44 -10.83
C VAL A 13 -5.51 10.04 -10.80
N LEU A 14 -5.07 9.55 -9.65
CA LEU A 14 -4.47 8.21 -9.50
C LEU A 14 -5.51 7.07 -9.55
N ILE A 15 -6.74 7.33 -9.13
CA ILE A 15 -7.84 6.36 -9.19
C ILE A 15 -8.50 6.36 -10.58
N ILE A 16 -8.60 7.52 -11.21
CA ILE A 16 -9.23 7.66 -12.52
C ILE A 16 -8.30 7.18 -13.65
N CYS A 17 -6.98 7.40 -13.53
CA CYS A 17 -6.03 7.02 -14.57
C CYS A 17 -5.99 5.51 -14.89
N PRO A 18 -5.98 4.59 -13.89
CA PRO A 18 -6.07 3.15 -14.16
C PRO A 18 -7.42 2.73 -14.73
N VAL A 19 -8.51 3.39 -14.30
CA VAL A 19 -9.86 3.10 -14.83
C VAL A 19 -9.97 3.54 -16.29
N LEU A 20 -9.40 4.68 -16.65
CA LEU A 20 -9.36 5.14 -18.05
C LEU A 20 -8.42 4.27 -18.90
N ALA A 21 -7.32 3.77 -18.33
CA ALA A 21 -6.44 2.83 -19.01
C ALA A 21 -7.14 1.48 -19.27
N GLU A 22 -7.94 1.00 -18.32
CA GLU A 22 -8.71 -0.24 -18.47
C GLU A 22 -9.84 -0.11 -19.52
N VAL A 23 -10.50 1.06 -19.59
CA VAL A 23 -11.50 1.37 -20.63
C VAL A 23 -10.86 1.48 -22.02
N LYS A 24 -9.66 2.05 -22.14
CA LYS A 24 -8.93 2.08 -23.42
C LYS A 24 -8.48 0.69 -23.87
N TRP A 25 -8.13 -0.19 -22.95
CA TRP A 25 -7.70 -1.55 -23.29
C TRP A 25 -8.82 -2.40 -23.90
N ASP A 26 -10.03 -2.29 -23.37
CA ASP A 26 -11.18 -3.00 -23.93
C ASP A 26 -11.56 -2.51 -25.33
N ASN A 27 -11.31 -1.24 -25.63
CA ASN A 27 -11.60 -0.67 -26.94
C ASN A 27 -10.48 -0.88 -27.97
N SER A 28 -9.20 -0.99 -27.53
CA SER A 28 -8.07 -1.20 -28.44
C SER A 28 -8.00 -2.62 -29.00
N ILE A 29 -8.53 -3.60 -28.27
CA ILE A 29 -8.59 -5.00 -28.76
C ILE A 29 -9.56 -5.16 -29.96
N LYS A 30 -10.47 -4.19 -30.17
CA LYS A 30 -11.44 -4.24 -31.28
C LYS A 30 -11.02 -3.51 -32.55
N SER A 31 -9.93 -2.74 -32.56
CA SER A 31 -9.61 -1.84 -33.67
C SER A 31 -8.28 -2.07 -34.39
N ASP A 32 -7.38 -2.90 -33.86
CA ASP A 32 -6.11 -3.13 -34.53
C ASP A 32 -6.24 -4.23 -35.61
N LYS A 33 -6.35 -3.78 -36.87
CA LYS A 33 -5.96 -4.56 -38.05
C LYS A 33 -4.46 -4.85 -37.91
N VAL A 34 -4.15 -6.03 -37.41
CA VAL A 34 -2.79 -6.55 -37.38
C VAL A 34 -2.31 -6.75 -38.77
N ASP A 35 -1.37 -5.94 -39.22
CA ASP A 35 -0.61 -6.16 -40.43
C ASP A 35 0.11 -7.51 -40.35
N SER A 36 -0.19 -8.34 -41.30
CA SER A 36 0.07 -9.76 -41.37
C SER A 36 1.55 -10.14 -41.39
N GLN A 37 2.03 -10.75 -40.30
CA GLN A 37 3.00 -11.83 -40.45
C GLN A 37 2.29 -13.15 -40.11
N LYS A 38 1.93 -13.89 -41.16
CA LYS A 38 1.31 -15.21 -41.05
C LYS A 38 2.29 -16.22 -40.43
N SER A 39 2.04 -16.64 -39.23
CA SER A 39 2.66 -17.83 -38.64
C SER A 39 1.61 -18.93 -38.49
N LYS A 40 1.85 -20.11 -39.04
CA LYS A 40 0.97 -21.27 -38.90
C LYS A 40 1.45 -22.16 -37.77
N PHE A 41 0.52 -22.58 -36.93
CA PHE A 41 0.70 -23.57 -35.86
C PHE A 41 -0.16 -24.80 -36.17
N ASN A 42 0.35 -25.99 -36.14
CA ASN A 42 -0.44 -27.22 -36.13
C ASN A 42 -0.34 -27.84 -34.73
N ALA A 43 -1.45 -27.96 -34.05
CA ALA A 43 -1.58 -28.81 -32.88
C ALA A 43 -2.52 -29.96 -33.27
N GLU A 44 -1.99 -31.14 -33.46
CA GLU A 44 -2.78 -32.37 -33.48
C GLU A 44 -3.27 -32.65 -32.06
N LEU A 45 -4.53 -32.37 -31.82
CA LEU A 45 -5.30 -32.92 -30.71
C LEU A 45 -5.98 -34.16 -31.25
N ASP A 46 -5.38 -35.32 -30.97
CA ASP A 46 -6.05 -36.62 -31.14
C ASP A 46 -7.19 -36.71 -30.12
N LEU A 47 -8.36 -36.27 -30.53
CA LEU A 47 -9.58 -36.37 -29.76
C LEU A 47 -10.28 -37.71 -30.09
N ASN A 48 -9.90 -38.78 -29.38
CA ASN A 48 -10.71 -39.99 -29.36
C ASN A 48 -11.90 -39.78 -28.42
N GLU A 49 -13.10 -39.76 -28.96
CA GLU A 49 -14.37 -39.36 -28.31
C GLU A 49 -14.82 -40.25 -27.12
N ASN A 50 -14.07 -41.27 -26.70
CA ASN A 50 -14.51 -42.25 -25.70
C ASN A 50 -13.69 -42.30 -24.40
N ASP A 51 -12.90 -41.29 -24.11
CA ASP A 51 -12.04 -41.33 -22.92
C ASP A 51 -12.55 -40.45 -21.78
N SER A 52 -13.16 -41.09 -20.78
CA SER A 52 -13.65 -40.45 -19.56
C SER A 52 -12.52 -39.84 -18.68
N ASP A 53 -11.27 -40.07 -19.03
CA ASP A 53 -10.07 -39.58 -18.33
C ASP A 53 -9.52 -38.24 -18.86
N LEU A 54 -10.23 -37.61 -19.82
CA LEU A 54 -9.77 -36.34 -20.41
C LEU A 54 -9.68 -35.17 -19.41
N LYS A 55 -10.36 -35.27 -18.28
CA LYS A 55 -10.32 -34.22 -17.24
C LYS A 55 -8.97 -34.08 -16.55
N ASN A 56 -8.14 -35.11 -16.58
CA ASN A 56 -6.85 -35.15 -15.86
C ASN A 56 -5.62 -34.90 -16.75
N LYS A 57 -5.79 -34.82 -18.08
CA LYS A 57 -4.67 -34.65 -19.03
C LYS A 57 -4.44 -33.24 -19.54
N ILE A 58 -5.35 -32.31 -19.33
CA ILE A 58 -5.16 -30.92 -19.75
C ILE A 58 -4.33 -30.21 -18.68
N ASN A 59 -3.07 -29.94 -18.96
CA ASN A 59 -2.23 -29.10 -18.12
C ASN A 59 -2.66 -27.63 -18.30
N TRP A 60 -3.57 -27.18 -17.45
CA TRP A 60 -4.18 -25.84 -17.46
C TRP A 60 -3.15 -24.72 -17.31
N GLU A 61 -1.99 -24.96 -16.70
CA GLU A 61 -0.89 -23.99 -16.65
C GLU A 61 -0.39 -23.61 -18.05
N LYS A 62 -0.46 -24.54 -19.00
CA LYS A 62 -0.07 -24.29 -20.39
C LYS A 62 -1.15 -23.50 -21.17
N VAL A 63 -2.42 -23.64 -20.81
CA VAL A 63 -3.53 -22.93 -21.49
C VAL A 63 -3.60 -21.47 -21.06
N ILE A 64 -3.22 -21.16 -19.83
CA ILE A 64 -3.21 -19.80 -19.28
C ILE A 64 -2.10 -18.96 -19.92
N ASP A 65 -0.96 -19.55 -20.24
CA ASP A 65 0.14 -18.86 -20.93
C ASP A 65 -0.18 -18.43 -22.38
N TYR A 66 -1.24 -18.97 -22.98
CA TYR A 66 -1.65 -18.62 -24.35
C TYR A 66 -2.28 -17.22 -24.50
N LYS A 67 -2.75 -16.59 -23.45
CA LYS A 67 -3.40 -15.27 -23.51
C LYS A 67 -2.45 -14.10 -23.31
N TYR A 68 -1.22 -14.38 -22.89
CA TYR A 68 -0.16 -13.38 -22.81
C TYR A 68 0.85 -13.62 -23.94
N PRO A 69 1.46 -12.56 -24.48
CA PRO A 69 2.46 -12.73 -25.54
C PRO A 69 3.49 -13.74 -25.06
N ILE A 70 3.58 -14.83 -25.78
CA ILE A 70 4.36 -16.04 -25.49
C ILE A 70 5.77 -15.62 -25.07
N LYS A 71 6.12 -15.82 -23.82
CA LYS A 71 7.50 -15.72 -23.36
C LYS A 71 8.29 -16.80 -24.11
N LYS A 72 9.31 -16.40 -24.86
CA LYS A 72 10.10 -17.18 -25.82
C LYS A 72 10.75 -18.49 -25.29
N ASN A 73 10.43 -18.98 -24.10
CA ASN A 73 11.10 -20.11 -23.47
C ASN A 73 10.28 -21.40 -23.37
N ILE A 74 9.11 -21.46 -23.99
CA ILE A 74 8.44 -22.74 -24.18
C ILE A 74 9.08 -23.41 -25.37
N LYS A 75 9.94 -24.40 -25.16
CA LYS A 75 10.44 -25.30 -26.21
C LYS A 75 9.28 -26.16 -26.70
N TRP A 76 8.49 -25.62 -27.57
CA TRP A 76 7.63 -26.41 -28.45
C TRP A 76 8.48 -26.88 -29.60
N LYS A 77 8.36 -28.15 -30.00
CA LYS A 77 8.81 -28.55 -31.34
C LYS A 77 7.93 -27.79 -32.35
N LEU A 78 8.46 -26.70 -32.84
CA LEU A 78 7.88 -25.83 -33.87
C LEU A 78 8.26 -26.43 -35.21
N ASP A 79 7.53 -27.40 -35.68
CA ASP A 79 7.77 -27.90 -37.04
C ASP A 79 6.71 -27.47 -38.04
N GLU A 80 5.62 -26.79 -37.60
CA GLU A 80 4.60 -26.31 -38.55
C GLU A 80 3.96 -24.99 -38.15
N LYS A 81 3.66 -24.17 -39.13
CA LYS A 81 3.03 -22.84 -39.03
C LYS A 81 1.53 -22.97 -38.86
N ILE A 82 0.93 -22.39 -37.83
CA ILE A 82 -0.52 -22.32 -37.65
C ILE A 82 -1.05 -21.02 -38.25
N ASP A 83 -2.12 -21.10 -38.99
CA ASP A 83 -2.84 -19.94 -39.53
C ASP A 83 -3.72 -19.34 -38.42
N LEU A 84 -3.38 -18.16 -37.96
CA LEU A 84 -4.12 -17.45 -36.90
C LEU A 84 -5.61 -17.21 -37.23
N TYR A 85 -5.99 -17.31 -38.52
CA TYR A 85 -7.38 -17.22 -38.95
C TYR A 85 -8.23 -18.44 -38.59
N GLN A 86 -7.64 -19.61 -38.28
CA GLN A 86 -8.38 -20.79 -37.83
C GLN A 86 -8.66 -20.81 -36.32
N ILE A 87 -8.08 -19.86 -35.55
CA ILE A 87 -8.36 -19.74 -34.11
C ILE A 87 -9.78 -19.19 -33.84
N ASN A 88 -10.44 -18.60 -34.84
CA ASN A 88 -11.81 -18.12 -34.71
C ASN A 88 -12.88 -19.23 -34.66
N ASP A 89 -12.50 -20.49 -34.93
CA ASP A 89 -13.40 -21.64 -34.88
C ASP A 89 -13.28 -22.48 -33.59
N TYR A 90 -12.62 -21.93 -32.53
CA TYR A 90 -12.71 -22.57 -31.23
C TYR A 90 -14.20 -22.67 -30.81
N PRO A 91 -14.66 -23.85 -30.39
CA PRO A 91 -16.02 -23.99 -29.89
C PRO A 91 -16.25 -22.91 -28.82
N LYS A 92 -17.31 -22.11 -28.97
CA LYS A 92 -17.70 -21.06 -28.02
C LYS A 92 -17.63 -21.54 -26.55
N SER A 93 -17.81 -22.85 -26.35
CA SER A 93 -17.66 -23.51 -25.05
C SER A 93 -16.24 -23.47 -24.46
N ILE A 94 -15.19 -23.45 -25.28
CA ILE A 94 -13.79 -23.35 -24.78
C ILE A 94 -13.47 -21.89 -24.47
N GLU A 95 -13.88 -20.98 -25.30
CA GLU A 95 -13.74 -19.54 -25.05
C GLU A 95 -14.54 -19.10 -23.82
N GLU A 96 -15.77 -19.58 -23.65
CA GLU A 96 -16.57 -19.35 -22.45
C GLU A 96 -15.94 -20.00 -21.20
N LYS A 97 -15.38 -21.21 -21.30
CA LYS A 97 -14.66 -21.88 -20.20
C LYS A 97 -13.37 -21.14 -19.88
N LEU A 98 -12.61 -20.71 -20.89
CA LEU A 98 -11.37 -19.94 -20.71
C LEU A 98 -11.68 -18.56 -20.09
N ASN A 99 -12.70 -17.87 -20.61
CA ASN A 99 -13.17 -16.60 -20.05
C ASN A 99 -13.72 -16.76 -18.63
N LYS A 100 -14.38 -17.88 -18.34
CA LYS A 100 -14.87 -18.22 -16.99
C LYS A 100 -13.71 -18.54 -16.04
N LEU A 101 -12.69 -19.26 -16.47
CA LEU A 101 -11.48 -19.53 -15.69
C LEU A 101 -10.69 -18.25 -15.44
N ILE A 102 -10.48 -17.45 -16.46
CA ILE A 102 -9.78 -16.15 -16.35
C ILE A 102 -10.61 -15.20 -15.47
N SER A 103 -11.93 -15.16 -15.63
CA SER A 103 -12.80 -14.38 -14.75
C SER A 103 -12.81 -14.89 -13.31
N GLN A 104 -12.66 -16.20 -13.09
CA GLN A 104 -12.51 -16.77 -11.73
C GLN A 104 -11.17 -16.45 -11.11
N GLU A 105 -10.09 -16.42 -11.88
CA GLU A 105 -8.75 -16.08 -11.39
C GLU A 105 -8.61 -14.59 -11.08
N TYR A 106 -9.26 -13.71 -11.86
CA TYR A 106 -9.35 -12.27 -11.61
C TYR A 106 -10.50 -11.88 -10.67
N THR A 107 -11.20 -12.81 -10.06
CA THR A 107 -12.22 -12.43 -9.08
C THR A 107 -11.59 -11.82 -7.86
N ASN A 108 -11.55 -10.50 -7.86
CA ASN A 108 -11.27 -9.70 -6.68
C ASN A 108 -12.21 -10.19 -5.56
N LYS A 109 -11.68 -11.06 -4.67
CA LYS A 109 -12.48 -11.68 -3.60
C LYS A 109 -13.10 -10.58 -2.73
N PHE A 110 -14.31 -10.77 -2.28
CA PHE A 110 -14.94 -9.87 -1.32
C PHE A 110 -14.13 -9.80 -0.03
N ASN A 111 -14.15 -8.65 0.61
CA ASN A 111 -13.33 -8.39 1.78
C ASN A 111 -13.86 -9.12 3.03
N LEU A 112 -12.98 -9.32 4.01
CA LEU A 112 -13.33 -9.86 5.34
C LEU A 112 -14.19 -8.89 6.15
N GLY A 113 -14.21 -7.61 5.80
CA GLY A 113 -15.02 -6.57 6.42
C GLY A 113 -15.39 -5.49 5.43
N ILE A 114 -16.51 -4.82 5.64
CA ILE A 114 -16.95 -3.63 4.91
C ILE A 114 -16.63 -2.41 5.79
N GLY A 115 -15.54 -1.73 5.49
CA GLY A 115 -14.89 -0.85 6.45
C GLY A 115 -14.33 -1.62 7.65
N GLN A 116 -14.01 -0.94 8.74
CA GLN A 116 -13.45 -1.57 9.94
C GLN A 116 -14.53 -2.07 10.92
N SER A 117 -15.68 -1.41 10.94
CA SER A 117 -16.73 -1.64 11.94
C SER A 117 -17.72 -2.78 11.60
N VAL A 118 -17.78 -3.21 10.34
CA VAL A 118 -18.76 -4.23 9.88
C VAL A 118 -18.04 -5.47 9.33
N PRO A 119 -17.77 -6.50 10.16
CA PRO A 119 -17.27 -7.79 9.68
C PRO A 119 -18.24 -8.46 8.71
N THR A 120 -17.72 -9.23 7.76
CA THR A 120 -18.51 -10.08 6.87
C THR A 120 -18.36 -11.56 7.26
N ALA A 121 -19.18 -12.44 6.70
CA ALA A 121 -19.04 -13.89 6.87
C ALA A 121 -18.03 -14.52 5.88
N ASN A 122 -17.26 -13.73 5.13
CA ASN A 122 -16.22 -14.23 4.25
C ASN A 122 -15.01 -14.72 5.05
N ILE A 123 -14.31 -15.72 4.55
CA ILE A 123 -13.11 -16.32 5.16
C ILE A 123 -11.97 -16.36 4.16
N ILE A 124 -10.76 -16.51 4.66
CA ILE A 124 -9.58 -16.82 3.86
C ILE A 124 -9.61 -18.31 3.52
N SER A 125 -9.23 -18.67 2.28
CA SER A 125 -9.13 -20.07 1.87
C SER A 125 -8.07 -20.81 2.71
N GLN A 126 -8.28 -22.09 2.92
CA GLN A 126 -7.34 -22.92 3.68
C GLN A 126 -5.91 -22.81 3.08
N GLY A 127 -4.94 -22.59 3.96
CA GLY A 127 -3.53 -22.44 3.58
C GLY A 127 -3.13 -21.04 3.06
N ASP A 128 -4.11 -20.17 2.74
CA ASP A 128 -3.84 -18.83 2.25
C ASP A 128 -3.58 -17.85 3.41
N PHE A 129 -2.82 -16.80 3.09
CA PHE A 129 -2.57 -15.66 3.98
C PHE A 129 -3.16 -14.38 3.40
N GLU A 130 -3.56 -13.48 4.27
CA GLU A 130 -3.85 -12.08 3.96
C GLU A 130 -3.10 -11.19 4.94
N TYR A 131 -2.24 -10.34 4.40
CA TYR A 131 -1.57 -9.28 5.15
C TYR A 131 -2.23 -7.96 4.84
N SER A 132 -2.47 -7.13 5.84
CA SER A 132 -2.94 -5.79 5.60
C SER A 132 -2.20 -4.74 6.43
N PHE A 133 -1.99 -3.62 5.80
CA PHE A 133 -1.53 -2.40 6.42
C PHE A 133 -2.57 -1.32 6.17
N MET A 134 -3.00 -0.63 7.21
CA MET A 134 -3.95 0.48 7.11
C MET A 134 -3.44 1.68 7.88
N GLN A 135 -3.71 2.86 7.34
CA GLN A 135 -3.51 4.13 8.00
C GLN A 135 -4.80 4.94 7.92
N THR A 136 -5.17 5.60 9.02
CA THR A 136 -6.21 6.62 9.03
C THR A 136 -5.67 7.94 9.56
N ALA A 137 -6.18 9.05 9.05
CA ALA A 137 -5.85 10.37 9.53
C ALA A 137 -7.00 11.34 9.27
N PRO A 138 -7.12 12.45 10.02
CA PRO A 138 -8.12 13.46 9.79
C PRO A 138 -7.87 14.22 8.49
N ILE A 139 -8.94 14.67 7.85
CA ILE A 139 -8.85 15.50 6.63
C ILE A 139 -8.26 16.87 6.96
N GLU A 140 -8.64 17.43 8.10
CA GLU A 140 -8.11 18.70 8.60
C GLU A 140 -7.34 18.46 9.90
N THR A 141 -6.08 18.80 9.91
CA THR A 141 -5.26 18.82 11.13
C THR A 141 -5.33 20.20 11.74
N SER A 142 -6.18 20.40 12.73
CA SER A 142 -6.33 21.70 13.37
C SER A 142 -5.26 22.03 14.41
N TYR A 143 -4.47 21.06 14.86
CA TYR A 143 -3.43 21.26 15.86
C TYR A 143 -2.15 20.51 15.56
N GLY A 144 -1.07 21.27 15.68
CA GLY A 144 0.32 20.95 15.52
C GLY A 144 0.82 19.61 16.02
N SER A 145 0.50 18.55 15.33
CA SER A 145 1.38 17.40 15.32
C SER A 145 2.63 17.81 14.55
N GLY A 146 3.75 17.88 15.23
CA GLY A 146 5.02 18.31 14.64
C GLY A 146 5.55 17.30 13.62
N GLY A 147 4.91 17.17 12.46
CA GLY A 147 5.35 16.24 11.43
C GLY A 147 4.26 15.93 10.42
N THR A 148 4.05 14.64 10.13
CA THR A 148 3.08 14.13 9.15
C THR A 148 1.63 14.12 9.63
N GLY A 149 1.34 14.67 10.81
CA GLY A 149 0.01 14.64 11.39
C GLY A 149 -0.20 13.46 12.35
N ASN A 150 -1.40 13.37 12.87
CA ASN A 150 -1.78 12.29 13.77
C ASN A 150 -1.80 10.97 13.00
N GLN A 151 -1.11 9.98 13.52
CA GLN A 151 -0.87 8.73 12.82
C GLN A 151 -1.60 7.60 13.54
N ASN A 152 -2.44 6.90 12.81
CA ASN A 152 -3.17 5.75 13.30
C ASN A 152 -2.98 4.59 12.32
N TYR A 153 -2.27 3.54 12.76
CA TYR A 153 -1.86 2.41 11.93
C TYR A 153 -2.44 1.10 12.42
N LEU A 154 -2.74 0.23 11.47
CA LEU A 154 -3.03 -1.18 11.70
C LEU A 154 -2.11 -2.03 10.84
N PHE A 155 -1.51 -3.04 11.46
CA PHE A 155 -0.95 -4.22 10.79
C PHE A 155 -1.77 -5.43 11.16
N SER A 156 -2.17 -6.23 10.20
CA SER A 156 -2.83 -7.49 10.48
C SER A 156 -2.39 -8.61 9.53
N THR A 157 -2.39 -9.82 10.05
CA THR A 157 -2.17 -11.05 9.30
C THR A 157 -3.32 -11.99 9.61
N ASN A 158 -3.99 -12.49 8.56
CA ASN A 158 -5.04 -13.47 8.66
C ASN A 158 -4.61 -14.74 7.91
N TYR A 159 -4.90 -15.91 8.47
CA TYR A 159 -4.55 -17.22 7.93
C TYR A 159 -5.79 -18.10 7.85
N GLY A 160 -6.03 -18.69 6.69
CA GLY A 160 -7.05 -19.71 6.52
C GLY A 160 -6.59 -21.04 7.13
N PHE A 161 -7.02 -21.29 8.37
CA PHE A 161 -6.61 -22.49 9.10
C PHE A 161 -7.24 -23.77 8.50
N ASN A 162 -8.50 -23.69 8.14
CA ASN A 162 -9.22 -24.73 7.42
C ASN A 162 -10.32 -24.09 6.54
N GLU A 163 -11.14 -24.90 5.88
CA GLU A 163 -12.19 -24.44 4.96
C GLU A 163 -13.26 -23.55 5.60
N ASN A 164 -13.36 -23.53 6.93
CA ASN A 164 -14.38 -22.79 7.67
C ASN A 164 -13.80 -21.83 8.71
N LEU A 165 -12.49 -21.88 8.99
CA LEU A 165 -11.87 -21.10 10.06
C LEU A 165 -10.73 -20.25 9.55
N THR A 166 -10.83 -18.95 9.79
CA THR A 166 -9.72 -18.00 9.65
C THR A 166 -9.29 -17.52 11.03
N ILE A 167 -7.99 -17.50 11.31
CA ILE A 167 -7.39 -16.92 12.50
C ILE A 167 -6.52 -15.74 12.10
N GLY A 168 -6.45 -14.73 12.95
CA GLY A 168 -5.70 -13.52 12.68
C GLY A 168 -4.96 -13.00 13.90
N VAL A 169 -3.90 -12.25 13.63
CA VAL A 169 -3.19 -11.44 14.61
C VAL A 169 -3.10 -10.01 14.09
N PHE A 170 -3.11 -9.05 14.99
CA PHE A 170 -3.05 -7.65 14.62
C PHE A 170 -2.34 -6.80 15.66
N TYR A 171 -1.86 -5.66 15.19
CA TYR A 171 -1.26 -4.60 15.98
C TYR A 171 -1.75 -3.25 15.48
N THR A 172 -2.22 -2.40 16.38
CA THR A 172 -2.58 -1.01 16.09
C THR A 172 -1.75 -0.06 16.92
N HIS A 173 -1.45 1.09 16.34
CA HIS A 173 -0.76 2.18 17.01
C HIS A 173 -1.35 3.50 16.60
N SER A 174 -1.83 4.28 17.54
CA SER A 174 -2.24 5.65 17.33
C SER A 174 -1.41 6.59 18.19
N ASP A 175 -0.77 7.56 17.53
CA ASP A 175 -0.03 8.63 18.17
C ASP A 175 -0.88 9.89 18.14
N ASP A 176 -1.06 10.52 19.29
CA ASP A 176 -1.90 11.71 19.47
C ASP A 176 -3.32 11.55 18.88
N PRO A 177 -4.11 10.59 19.41
CA PRO A 177 -5.45 10.28 18.89
C PRO A 177 -6.44 11.44 19.01
N LEU A 178 -6.13 12.47 19.78
CA LEU A 178 -6.97 13.61 19.97
C LEU A 178 -6.66 14.70 18.95
N HIS A 179 -7.40 14.72 17.87
CA HIS A 179 -7.20 15.65 16.77
C HIS A 179 -7.75 17.04 17.03
N SER A 180 -8.60 17.21 18.03
CA SER A 180 -9.20 18.50 18.38
C SER A 180 -9.07 18.80 19.87
N LYS A 181 -9.11 20.09 20.21
CA LYS A 181 -9.11 20.52 21.59
C LYS A 181 -10.34 20.03 22.32
N VAL A 182 -10.11 19.51 23.51
CA VAL A 182 -11.14 19.32 24.50
C VAL A 182 -11.24 20.60 25.33
N ASN A 183 -12.44 21.05 25.65
CA ASN A 183 -12.65 22.23 26.47
C ASN A 183 -11.92 22.05 27.83
N ASN A 184 -11.40 23.13 28.37
CA ASN A 184 -10.61 23.15 29.61
C ASN A 184 -9.20 22.49 29.52
N HIS A 185 -8.76 22.03 28.36
CA HIS A 185 -7.38 21.56 28.13
C HIS A 185 -6.70 22.45 27.09
N PRO A 186 -6.01 23.52 27.51
CA PRO A 186 -5.41 24.50 26.59
C PRO A 186 -4.24 23.93 25.81
N THR A 187 -3.63 22.85 26.29
CA THR A 187 -2.53 22.15 25.64
C THR A 187 -2.97 20.76 25.24
N GLN A 188 -2.67 20.40 24.00
CA GLN A 188 -2.86 19.05 23.53
C GLN A 188 -2.00 18.10 24.38
N THR A 189 -2.66 17.12 24.99
CA THR A 189 -1.94 16.09 25.73
C THR A 189 -1.50 15.00 24.77
N SER A 190 -0.22 14.67 24.78
CA SER A 190 0.29 13.56 24.02
C SER A 190 -0.27 12.25 24.57
N ASN A 191 -0.96 11.50 23.73
CA ASN A 191 -1.52 10.19 24.09
C ASN A 191 -1.09 9.15 23.05
N LYS A 192 -0.92 7.91 23.50
CA LYS A 192 -0.68 6.77 22.62
C LYS A 192 -1.68 5.68 22.90
N TRP A 193 -2.36 5.24 21.86
CA TRP A 193 -3.27 4.11 21.92
C TRP A 193 -2.66 2.96 21.14
N ILE A 194 -2.42 1.86 21.81
CA ILE A 194 -1.82 0.66 21.23
C ILE A 194 -2.75 -0.50 21.52
N SER A 195 -3.10 -1.27 20.49
CA SER A 195 -3.81 -2.52 20.67
C SER A 195 -3.13 -3.63 19.89
N TYR A 196 -3.00 -4.80 20.50
CA TYR A 196 -2.51 -6.00 19.85
C TYR A 196 -3.28 -7.21 20.35
N GLY A 197 -3.51 -8.15 19.47
CA GLY A 197 -4.33 -9.30 19.85
C GLY A 197 -4.54 -10.29 18.72
N THR A 198 -5.47 -11.16 18.97
CA THR A 198 -5.86 -12.23 18.07
C THR A 198 -7.33 -12.09 17.68
N SER A 199 -7.67 -12.60 16.53
CA SER A 199 -9.05 -12.69 16.04
C SER A 199 -9.30 -14.06 15.43
N PHE A 200 -10.56 -14.46 15.43
CA PHE A 200 -11.00 -15.63 14.71
C PHE A 200 -12.28 -15.34 13.94
N ARG A 201 -12.51 -16.12 12.92
CA ARG A 201 -13.73 -16.12 12.11
C ARG A 201 -14.07 -17.54 11.72
N TRP A 202 -15.16 -18.05 12.25
CA TRP A 202 -15.65 -19.37 12.00
C TRP A 202 -16.93 -19.29 11.18
N GLN A 203 -16.88 -19.75 9.92
CA GLN A 203 -18.04 -19.81 9.04
C GLN A 203 -18.88 -21.04 9.38
N VAL A 204 -20.03 -20.80 10.03
CA VAL A 204 -20.94 -21.85 10.52
C VAL A 204 -21.85 -22.31 9.38
N ILE A 205 -22.29 -21.40 8.52
CA ILE A 205 -23.17 -21.70 7.39
C ILE A 205 -22.54 -21.18 6.10
N LYS A 206 -22.46 -22.07 5.12
CA LYS A 206 -21.90 -21.78 3.79
C LYS A 206 -22.84 -22.24 2.71
N HIS A 207 -23.74 -21.40 2.26
CA HIS A 207 -24.55 -21.59 1.07
C HIS A 207 -24.07 -20.69 -0.06
N LYS A 208 -24.45 -21.00 -1.31
CA LYS A 208 -24.04 -20.23 -2.49
C LYS A 208 -24.31 -18.73 -2.32
N ASN A 209 -25.48 -18.36 -1.81
CA ASN A 209 -25.92 -16.98 -1.73
C ASN A 209 -25.97 -16.43 -0.29
N LYS A 210 -25.76 -17.25 0.73
CA LYS A 210 -25.85 -16.85 2.14
C LYS A 210 -24.76 -17.52 2.96
N LYS A 211 -24.05 -16.71 3.73
CA LYS A 211 -23.01 -17.16 4.66
C LYS A 211 -23.32 -16.60 6.04
N ILE A 212 -23.06 -17.38 7.07
CA ILE A 212 -23.13 -16.93 8.46
C ILE A 212 -21.84 -17.36 9.14
N ALA A 213 -21.22 -16.45 9.88
CA ALA A 213 -20.02 -16.74 10.65
C ALA A 213 -20.18 -16.26 12.10
N LEU A 214 -19.41 -16.86 12.98
CA LEU A 214 -19.10 -16.34 14.30
C LEU A 214 -17.71 -15.71 14.22
N THR A 215 -17.58 -14.45 14.63
CA THR A 215 -16.27 -13.78 14.69
C THR A 215 -16.02 -13.28 16.09
N GLY A 216 -14.75 -13.27 16.50
CA GLY A 216 -14.37 -12.74 17.81
C GLY A 216 -12.95 -12.24 17.81
N SER A 217 -12.64 -11.41 18.80
CA SER A 217 -11.29 -10.94 19.07
C SER A 217 -11.03 -10.85 20.56
N LEU A 218 -9.77 -11.04 20.90
CA LEU A 218 -9.25 -10.79 22.23
C LEU A 218 -7.96 -9.99 22.06
N GLU A 219 -7.89 -8.85 22.73
CA GLU A 219 -6.79 -7.90 22.53
C GLU A 219 -6.44 -7.16 23.81
N ASN A 220 -5.18 -6.83 23.94
CA ASN A 220 -4.69 -5.94 24.96
C ASN A 220 -4.70 -4.51 24.41
N TRP A 221 -5.49 -3.64 25.02
CA TRP A 221 -5.61 -2.23 24.64
C TRP A 221 -4.95 -1.35 25.69
N LYS A 222 -3.88 -0.67 25.27
CA LYS A 222 -3.11 0.24 26.11
C LYS A 222 -3.42 1.68 25.75
N VAL A 223 -3.82 2.45 26.75
CA VAL A 223 -3.98 3.90 26.64
C VAL A 223 -2.91 4.53 27.52
N LYS A 224 -1.94 5.19 26.90
CA LYS A 224 -0.84 5.85 27.56
C LYS A 224 -0.90 7.35 27.36
N SER A 225 -0.69 8.12 28.42
CA SER A 225 -0.44 9.56 28.32
C SER A 225 1.06 9.83 28.42
N GLY A 226 1.57 10.73 27.60
CA GLY A 226 2.99 11.12 27.59
C GLY A 226 3.75 10.76 26.33
N GLY A 227 4.87 11.44 26.12
CA GLY A 227 5.78 11.16 25.02
C GLY A 227 6.52 9.85 25.23
N CYS A 228 6.30 8.86 24.36
CA CYS A 228 7.09 7.64 24.36
C CYS A 228 8.00 7.60 23.14
N ASN A 229 9.28 7.38 23.35
CA ASN A 229 10.18 6.86 22.32
C ASN A 229 10.05 5.33 22.27
N LEU A 230 10.60 4.70 21.21
CA LEU A 230 10.54 3.25 21.01
C LEU A 230 11.00 2.45 22.27
N PHE A 231 11.85 3.04 23.11
CA PHE A 231 12.51 2.39 24.24
C PHE A 231 12.28 3.09 25.59
N ASN A 232 11.68 4.28 25.62
CA ASN A 232 11.51 5.03 26.87
C ASN A 232 10.28 5.92 26.82
N CYS A 233 9.43 5.84 27.82
CA CYS A 233 8.23 6.65 27.98
C CYS A 233 8.44 7.68 29.09
N SER A 234 8.38 8.98 28.76
CA SER A 234 8.29 10.02 29.78
C SER A 234 6.81 10.31 30.06
N TYR A 235 6.37 10.03 31.24
CA TYR A 235 4.98 10.19 31.69
C TYR A 235 4.67 11.64 32.12
N THR A 236 5.13 12.61 31.34
CA THR A 236 4.98 14.04 31.69
C THR A 236 3.68 14.66 31.19
N SER A 237 2.93 13.97 30.35
CA SER A 237 1.68 14.50 29.78
C SER A 237 0.48 14.08 30.60
N LYS A 238 -0.41 15.02 30.82
CA LYS A 238 -1.65 14.83 31.57
C LYS A 238 -2.64 13.99 30.77
N ASN A 239 -3.35 13.10 31.43
CA ASN A 239 -4.43 12.33 30.81
C ASN A 239 -5.73 13.16 30.84
N ILE A 240 -6.32 13.43 29.68
CA ILE A 240 -7.56 14.21 29.59
C ILE A 240 -8.76 13.54 30.25
N PHE A 241 -8.73 12.23 30.39
CA PHE A 241 -9.81 11.49 31.01
C PHE A 241 -9.67 11.37 32.53
N ASN A 242 -8.62 11.89 33.10
CA ASN A 242 -8.39 11.87 34.53
C ASN A 242 -8.65 13.28 35.14
N SER A 243 -9.57 13.37 36.09
CA SER A 243 -9.88 14.63 36.75
C SER A 243 -8.72 15.25 37.49
N SER A 244 -7.78 14.43 37.98
CA SER A 244 -6.54 14.88 38.63
C SER A 244 -5.46 15.32 37.63
N LEU A 245 -5.66 15.10 36.34
CA LEU A 245 -4.72 15.39 35.27
C LEU A 245 -3.36 14.68 35.43
N ASN A 246 -3.30 13.62 36.18
CA ASN A 246 -2.07 12.82 36.33
C ASN A 246 -1.83 11.94 35.10
N SER A 247 -0.59 11.59 34.84
CA SER A 247 -0.25 10.62 33.81
C SER A 247 -0.76 9.24 34.20
N VAL A 248 -1.50 8.58 33.30
CA VAL A 248 -2.05 7.25 33.54
C VAL A 248 -1.70 6.33 32.39
N GLU A 249 -1.22 5.15 32.71
CA GLU A 249 -1.12 4.03 31.83
C GLU A 249 -2.26 3.05 32.13
N ASN A 250 -3.14 2.83 31.16
CA ASN A 250 -4.21 1.85 31.21
C ASN A 250 -3.89 0.68 30.31
N ASP A 251 -3.87 -0.50 30.90
CA ASP A 251 -3.67 -1.76 30.21
C ASP A 251 -4.95 -2.59 30.42
N ASN A 252 -5.74 -2.75 29.37
CA ASN A 252 -7.04 -3.39 29.46
C ASN A 252 -7.14 -4.56 28.48
N LEU A 253 -7.60 -5.69 28.99
CA LEU A 253 -8.06 -6.78 28.13
C LEU A 253 -9.44 -6.43 27.61
N VAL A 254 -9.57 -6.31 26.29
CA VAL A 254 -10.81 -5.98 25.60
C VAL A 254 -11.11 -7.03 24.53
N GLY A 255 -12.36 -7.12 24.10
CA GLY A 255 -12.76 -8.12 23.13
C GLY A 255 -14.00 -7.76 22.37
N SER A 256 -14.28 -8.53 21.32
CA SER A 256 -15.51 -8.41 20.55
C SER A 256 -16.02 -9.75 20.09
N ILE A 257 -17.34 -9.88 19.99
CA ILE A 257 -18.02 -11.03 19.39
C ILE A 257 -19.05 -10.49 18.41
N SER A 258 -19.15 -11.12 17.22
CA SER A 258 -20.18 -10.75 16.24
C SER A 258 -20.63 -11.95 15.39
N ILE A 259 -21.84 -11.84 14.86
CA ILE A 259 -22.46 -12.86 14.02
C ILE A 259 -22.80 -12.23 12.67
N PRO A 260 -21.82 -12.06 11.78
CA PRO A 260 -22.08 -11.54 10.44
C PRO A 260 -22.93 -12.52 9.63
N VAL A 261 -23.97 -11.98 9.02
CA VAL A 261 -24.80 -12.64 8.01
C VAL A 261 -24.55 -11.91 6.70
N THR A 262 -24.05 -12.62 5.72
CA THR A 262 -23.64 -12.05 4.43
C THR A 262 -24.42 -12.73 3.30
N TRP A 263 -25.06 -11.92 2.47
CA TRP A 263 -25.77 -12.37 1.26
C TRP A 263 -25.01 -11.91 0.02
N SER A 264 -24.63 -12.85 -0.82
CA SER A 264 -24.13 -12.60 -2.17
C SER A 264 -25.31 -12.61 -3.13
N LEU A 265 -25.84 -11.43 -3.46
CA LEU A 265 -26.99 -11.29 -4.35
C LEU A 265 -26.59 -11.55 -5.81
N SER A 266 -25.33 -11.34 -6.13
CA SER A 266 -24.68 -11.71 -7.39
C SER A 266 -23.18 -11.84 -7.19
N ASP A 267 -22.44 -12.23 -8.22
CA ASP A 267 -20.96 -12.22 -8.20
C ASP A 267 -20.38 -10.80 -8.04
N LYS A 268 -21.20 -9.78 -8.31
CA LYS A 268 -20.81 -8.37 -8.21
C LYS A 268 -21.33 -7.64 -6.99
N PHE A 269 -22.32 -8.19 -6.27
CA PHE A 269 -23.01 -7.47 -5.21
C PHE A 269 -23.21 -8.30 -3.95
N GLN A 270 -22.75 -7.76 -2.83
CA GLN A 270 -22.83 -8.37 -1.51
C GLN A 270 -23.42 -7.41 -0.48
N VAL A 271 -24.24 -7.94 0.41
CA VAL A 271 -24.79 -7.23 1.57
C VAL A 271 -24.42 -7.99 2.84
N SER A 272 -24.04 -7.29 3.89
CA SER A 272 -23.78 -7.90 5.21
C SER A 272 -24.52 -7.16 6.31
N VAL A 273 -25.10 -7.92 7.25
CA VAL A 273 -25.67 -7.40 8.49
C VAL A 273 -25.00 -8.14 9.65
N THR A 274 -24.58 -7.38 10.66
CA THR A 274 -23.71 -7.91 11.70
C THR A 274 -24.13 -7.38 13.08
N PRO A 275 -24.92 -8.17 13.84
CA PRO A 275 -25.04 -7.93 15.28
C PRO A 275 -23.68 -8.14 15.96
N ARG A 276 -23.36 -7.26 16.90
CA ARG A 276 -22.03 -7.21 17.51
C ARG A 276 -22.10 -6.80 18.98
N ALA A 277 -21.37 -7.51 19.82
CA ALA A 277 -21.09 -7.14 21.22
C ALA A 277 -19.61 -6.84 21.38
N ILE A 278 -19.28 -5.77 22.08
CA ILE A 278 -17.93 -5.27 22.26
C ILE A 278 -17.73 -4.96 23.74
N PHE A 279 -16.63 -5.45 24.28
CA PHE A 279 -16.31 -5.39 25.69
C PHE A 279 -15.14 -4.41 25.89
N LEU A 280 -15.48 -3.16 26.23
CA LEU A 280 -14.53 -2.10 26.54
C LEU A 280 -14.62 -1.74 28.03
N PRO A 281 -13.55 -1.20 28.63
CA PRO A 281 -13.55 -0.80 30.03
C PRO A 281 -14.53 0.36 30.27
N SER A 282 -15.23 0.31 31.40
CA SER A 282 -16.16 1.36 31.84
C SER A 282 -15.50 2.43 32.68
N LYS A 283 -14.28 2.20 33.12
CA LYS A 283 -13.48 3.14 33.92
C LYS A 283 -12.06 3.22 33.37
N GLN A 284 -11.44 4.36 33.52
CA GLN A 284 -10.03 4.53 33.19
C GLN A 284 -9.15 4.15 34.38
N GLY A 285 -8.39 3.07 34.21
CA GLY A 285 -7.28 2.65 35.09
C GLY A 285 -7.58 2.40 36.54
N ASN A 286 -6.65 1.67 37.17
CA ASN A 286 -6.79 1.16 38.53
C ASN A 286 -6.38 2.16 39.60
N ARG A 287 -5.89 3.35 39.32
CA ARG A 287 -5.25 4.14 40.35
C ARG A 287 -5.81 5.52 40.67
N GLU A 288 -6.45 6.26 39.81
CA GLU A 288 -6.92 7.62 40.14
C GLU A 288 -7.89 8.23 39.15
N GLY A 289 -8.39 7.45 38.19
CA GLY A 289 -9.36 7.90 37.22
C GLY A 289 -10.76 7.39 37.53
N SER A 290 -11.53 8.12 38.31
CA SER A 290 -12.95 7.80 38.54
C SER A 290 -13.88 8.22 37.41
N GLY A 291 -13.32 8.66 36.27
CA GLY A 291 -14.08 9.13 35.13
C GLY A 291 -14.80 7.99 34.39
N GLU A 292 -15.93 8.33 33.80
CA GLU A 292 -16.58 7.45 32.83
C GLU A 292 -15.64 7.13 31.66
N PHE A 293 -15.81 5.95 31.09
CA PHE A 293 -15.15 5.52 29.88
C PHE A 293 -16.15 4.82 28.97
N TYR A 294 -15.68 4.17 27.90
CA TYR A 294 -16.58 3.67 26.87
C TYR A 294 -17.56 2.60 27.34
N GLY A 295 -17.11 1.61 28.13
CA GLY A 295 -17.94 0.50 28.60
C GLY A 295 -18.38 -0.49 27.52
N ASN A 296 -19.11 -1.51 27.92
CA ASN A 296 -19.60 -2.55 27.02
C ASN A 296 -20.66 -2.01 26.06
N ASN A 297 -20.56 -2.41 24.79
CA ASN A 297 -21.48 -1.97 23.74
C ASN A 297 -22.08 -3.15 22.99
N ILE A 298 -23.36 -3.04 22.69
CA ILE A 298 -24.06 -3.86 21.71
C ILE A 298 -24.49 -2.96 20.57
N GLY A 299 -24.45 -3.44 19.35
CA GLY A 299 -24.88 -2.67 18.19
C GLY A 299 -25.07 -3.53 16.95
N PHE A 300 -25.51 -2.90 15.89
CA PHE A 300 -25.74 -3.51 14.58
C PHE A 300 -24.93 -2.79 13.51
N GLY A 301 -24.18 -3.59 12.74
CA GLY A 301 -23.54 -3.15 11.52
C GLY A 301 -24.34 -3.56 10.30
N ALA A 302 -24.38 -2.72 9.28
CA ALA A 302 -24.88 -3.07 7.95
C ALA A 302 -23.90 -2.50 6.90
N GLY A 303 -23.70 -3.24 5.82
CA GLY A 303 -22.80 -2.79 4.77
C GLY A 303 -23.10 -3.45 3.42
N ILE A 304 -22.73 -2.74 2.38
CA ILE A 304 -22.84 -3.17 0.99
C ILE A 304 -21.48 -3.09 0.31
N GLU A 305 -21.24 -3.99 -0.61
CA GLU A 305 -20.04 -4.03 -1.44
C GLU A 305 -20.46 -4.36 -2.88
N TYR A 306 -20.05 -3.52 -3.83
CA TYR A 306 -20.40 -3.63 -5.24
C TYR A 306 -19.14 -3.58 -6.10
N LYS A 307 -19.06 -4.44 -7.11
CA LYS A 307 -17.97 -4.55 -8.10
C LYS A 307 -18.43 -4.01 -9.45
N PRO A 308 -18.35 -2.70 -9.71
CA PRO A 308 -18.69 -2.14 -11.01
C PRO A 308 -17.77 -2.66 -12.12
N LEU A 309 -16.49 -2.86 -11.80
CA LEU A 309 -15.45 -3.37 -12.70
C LEU A 309 -14.73 -4.57 -12.05
N MET A 310 -14.05 -5.37 -12.86
CA MET A 310 -13.30 -6.55 -12.37
C MET A 310 -12.29 -6.21 -11.26
N ARG A 311 -11.64 -5.04 -11.36
CA ARG A 311 -10.61 -4.61 -10.42
C ARG A 311 -11.09 -3.59 -9.39
N LEU A 312 -12.27 -3.02 -9.57
CA LEU A 312 -12.79 -1.97 -8.72
C LEU A 312 -13.98 -2.48 -7.91
N LYS A 313 -13.92 -2.29 -6.59
CA LYS A 313 -15.05 -2.43 -5.66
C LYS A 313 -15.35 -1.09 -5.03
N VAL A 314 -16.61 -0.78 -4.86
CA VAL A 314 -17.09 0.31 -4.03
C VAL A 314 -17.87 -0.26 -2.86
N PHE A 315 -17.77 0.37 -1.72
CA PHE A 315 -18.44 -0.12 -0.52
C PHE A 315 -18.93 1.03 0.36
N SER A 316 -19.96 0.72 1.13
CA SER A 316 -20.43 1.59 2.19
C SER A 316 -20.92 0.77 3.36
N SER A 317 -20.72 1.24 4.57
CA SER A 317 -21.19 0.58 5.79
C SER A 317 -21.56 1.59 6.87
N THR A 318 -22.44 1.14 7.76
CA THR A 318 -22.79 1.86 8.97
C THR A 318 -22.83 0.91 10.15
N PHE A 319 -22.43 1.41 11.33
CA PHE A 319 -22.62 0.71 12.60
C PHE A 319 -23.37 1.61 13.56
N ILE A 320 -24.41 1.06 14.20
CA ILE A 320 -25.27 1.78 15.13
C ILE A 320 -25.08 1.17 16.52
N PRO A 321 -24.38 1.88 17.45
CA PRO A 321 -24.26 1.44 18.83
C PRO A 321 -25.59 1.66 19.56
N ILE A 322 -26.05 0.63 20.27
CA ILE A 322 -27.26 0.68 21.09
C ILE A 322 -26.93 0.91 22.55
N GLY A 323 -25.80 0.43 23.00
CA GLY A 323 -25.32 0.57 24.37
C GLY A 323 -25.24 -0.79 25.10
N PRO A 324 -25.07 -0.83 26.43
CA PRO A 324 -25.20 0.29 27.39
C PRO A 324 -24.07 1.31 27.39
N GLY A 325 -22.87 0.96 26.88
CA GLY A 325 -21.72 1.84 26.86
C GLY A 325 -21.78 2.93 25.78
N TYR A 326 -20.68 3.58 25.60
CA TYR A 326 -20.48 4.72 24.70
C TYR A 326 -19.40 4.39 23.65
N ASN A 327 -19.34 5.18 22.59
CA ASN A 327 -18.29 5.02 21.58
C ASN A 327 -17.65 6.36 21.14
N ASN A 328 -18.05 7.43 21.78
CA ASN A 328 -17.54 8.77 21.55
C ASN A 328 -17.57 9.57 22.86
N PHE A 329 -16.87 10.70 22.88
CA PHE A 329 -17.04 11.78 23.87
C PHE A 329 -16.99 13.14 23.16
N ASN A 330 -17.68 14.11 23.72
CA ASN A 330 -17.71 15.47 23.19
C ASN A 330 -16.57 16.35 23.75
N LYS A 331 -16.52 17.62 23.35
CA LYS A 331 -15.52 18.59 23.80
C LYS A 331 -15.50 18.79 25.33
N ASP A 332 -16.61 18.52 26.01
CA ASP A 332 -16.75 18.63 27.48
C ASP A 332 -16.42 17.31 28.19
N LEU A 333 -15.85 16.33 27.51
CA LEU A 333 -15.54 14.99 28.01
C LEU A 333 -16.78 14.19 28.46
N LYS A 334 -17.96 14.54 27.97
CA LYS A 334 -19.15 13.72 28.18
C LYS A 334 -19.22 12.63 27.14
N PHE A 335 -19.31 11.40 27.60
CA PHE A 335 -19.42 10.24 26.73
C PHE A 335 -20.77 10.18 26.05
N THR A 336 -20.77 9.83 24.78
CA THR A 336 -21.95 9.81 23.89
C THR A 336 -21.93 8.60 22.98
N ARG A 337 -23.03 8.35 22.26
CA ARG A 337 -23.15 7.32 21.23
C ARG A 337 -23.32 7.96 19.87
N ASN A 338 -22.41 7.68 18.98
CA ASN A 338 -22.45 8.16 17.61
C ASN A 338 -22.51 7.00 16.62
N LYS A 339 -23.31 7.14 15.57
CA LYS A 339 -23.33 6.22 14.45
C LYS A 339 -21.98 6.30 13.73
N ILE A 340 -21.49 5.16 13.31
CA ILE A 340 -20.29 5.07 12.49
C ILE A 340 -20.70 4.86 11.06
N PHE A 341 -20.06 5.55 10.17
CA PHE A 341 -20.16 5.31 8.73
C PHE A 341 -18.79 5.15 8.12
N THR A 342 -18.74 4.38 7.05
CA THR A 342 -17.55 4.24 6.21
C THR A 342 -18.02 4.10 4.77
N ALA A 343 -17.40 4.84 3.87
CA ALA A 343 -17.59 4.69 2.43
C ALA A 343 -16.24 4.70 1.74
N GLY A 344 -16.09 3.89 0.72
CA GLY A 344 -14.79 3.79 0.08
C GLY A 344 -14.80 2.96 -1.20
N LEU A 345 -13.61 2.80 -1.71
CA LEU A 345 -13.32 2.01 -2.90
C LEU A 345 -12.08 1.14 -2.65
N ASN A 346 -12.06 0.00 -3.30
CA ASN A 346 -10.91 -0.90 -3.30
C ASN A 346 -10.55 -1.22 -4.74
N TYR A 347 -9.29 -0.98 -5.10
CA TYR A 347 -8.75 -1.26 -6.42
C TYR A 347 -7.72 -2.39 -6.35
N ALA A 348 -7.97 -3.47 -7.07
CA ALA A 348 -7.03 -4.56 -7.22
C ALA A 348 -5.99 -4.18 -8.29
N LEU A 349 -4.74 -3.99 -7.87
CA LEU A 349 -3.62 -3.76 -8.77
C LEU A 349 -3.35 -5.03 -9.58
N ASP A 350 -3.35 -6.18 -8.90
CA ASP A 350 -3.28 -7.53 -9.45
C ASP A 350 -4.04 -8.51 -8.54
N ASN A 351 -3.85 -9.82 -8.74
CA ASN A 351 -4.53 -10.85 -7.95
C ASN A 351 -4.05 -10.93 -6.50
N GLU A 352 -2.89 -10.37 -6.20
CA GLU A 352 -2.26 -10.46 -4.89
C GLU A 352 -2.36 -9.18 -4.10
N ILE A 353 -2.41 -8.01 -4.77
CA ILE A 353 -2.36 -6.70 -4.13
C ILE A 353 -3.57 -5.87 -4.49
N SER A 354 -4.21 -5.32 -3.48
CA SER A 354 -5.24 -4.31 -3.64
C SER A 354 -5.03 -3.13 -2.68
N PHE A 355 -5.48 -1.97 -3.12
CA PHE A 355 -5.48 -0.73 -2.34
C PHE A 355 -6.91 -0.30 -2.08
N GLU A 356 -7.17 0.09 -0.85
CA GLU A 356 -8.45 0.63 -0.41
C GLU A 356 -8.27 2.08 0.03
N ALA A 357 -9.18 2.93 -0.41
CA ALA A 357 -9.31 4.30 0.07
C ALA A 357 -10.72 4.48 0.63
N SER A 358 -10.83 5.10 1.80
CA SER A 358 -12.11 5.26 2.49
C SER A 358 -12.22 6.59 3.22
N LEU A 359 -13.45 7.01 3.44
CA LEU A 359 -13.85 8.08 4.34
C LEU A 359 -14.66 7.46 5.46
N THR A 360 -14.35 7.82 6.71
CA THR A 360 -15.02 7.26 7.88
C THR A 360 -14.95 8.24 9.06
N ASN A 361 -15.86 8.11 10.01
CA ASN A 361 -15.71 8.71 11.32
C ASN A 361 -15.25 7.70 12.39
N SER A 362 -14.92 6.47 12.00
CA SER A 362 -14.32 5.47 12.87
C SER A 362 -12.84 5.77 13.10
N PHE A 363 -12.47 5.96 14.34
CA PHE A 363 -11.08 6.19 14.74
C PHE A 363 -10.35 4.87 15.01
N GLY A 364 -10.97 3.96 15.74
CA GLY A 364 -10.32 2.70 16.12
C GLY A 364 -10.13 1.75 14.94
N LEU A 365 -9.00 1.07 14.91
CA LEU A 365 -8.62 0.17 13.81
C LEU A 365 -8.63 -1.31 14.20
N SER A 366 -8.57 -1.65 15.50
CA SER A 366 -8.65 -3.04 15.96
C SER A 366 -10.11 -3.53 15.97
N PRO A 367 -10.35 -4.84 16.00
CA PRO A 367 -11.71 -5.35 16.06
C PRO A 367 -12.54 -4.74 17.18
N SER A 368 -12.02 -4.62 18.42
CA SER A 368 -12.80 -4.06 19.53
C SER A 368 -12.90 -2.54 19.49
N THR A 369 -11.87 -1.85 19.03
CA THR A 369 -11.86 -0.37 19.01
C THR A 369 -12.51 0.22 17.78
N SER A 370 -12.82 -0.56 16.74
CA SER A 370 -13.35 -0.08 15.45
C SER A 370 -14.72 0.58 15.53
N ILE A 371 -15.36 0.57 16.68
CA ILE A 371 -16.59 1.32 16.94
C ILE A 371 -16.33 2.72 17.55
N LEU A 372 -15.08 3.03 17.92
CA LEU A 372 -14.75 4.30 18.53
C LEU A 372 -14.66 5.39 17.46
N THR A 373 -15.31 6.52 17.71
CA THR A 373 -15.17 7.71 16.88
C THR A 373 -14.14 8.65 17.48
N ILE A 374 -13.70 9.64 16.71
CA ILE A 374 -12.82 10.67 17.25
C ILE A 374 -13.60 11.52 18.23
N PRO A 375 -12.97 11.91 19.36
CA PRO A 375 -13.54 12.91 20.24
C PRO A 375 -13.74 14.20 19.48
N SER A 376 -14.83 14.88 19.76
CA SER A 376 -15.26 16.14 19.17
C SER A 376 -15.76 16.08 17.72
N ASP A 377 -17.05 16.22 17.60
CA ASP A 377 -17.78 16.65 16.40
C ASP A 377 -17.85 15.67 15.22
N ASN A 378 -17.65 14.36 15.40
CA ASN A 378 -17.73 13.35 14.32
C ASN A 378 -16.85 13.69 13.09
N GLU A 379 -15.63 14.10 13.33
CA GLU A 379 -14.69 14.41 12.26
C GLU A 379 -14.54 13.26 11.28
N ILE A 380 -14.47 13.61 10.00
CA ILE A 380 -14.25 12.63 8.94
C ILE A 380 -12.77 12.39 8.78
N LEU A 381 -12.41 11.11 8.82
CA LEU A 381 -11.07 10.60 8.54
C LEU A 381 -11.00 10.09 7.11
N TYR A 382 -9.86 10.22 6.49
CA TYR A 382 -9.52 9.38 5.35
C TYR A 382 -8.77 8.12 5.84
N GLY A 383 -9.03 7.00 5.22
CA GLY A 383 -8.34 5.73 5.43
C GLY A 383 -7.70 5.24 4.15
N MET A 384 -6.51 4.68 4.29
CA MET A 384 -5.81 3.98 3.22
C MET A 384 -5.40 2.61 3.71
N LYS A 385 -5.69 1.57 2.93
CA LYS A 385 -5.37 0.18 3.27
C LYS A 385 -4.74 -0.52 2.08
N MET A 386 -3.63 -1.17 2.31
CA MET A 386 -3.03 -2.12 1.39
C MET A 386 -3.37 -3.53 1.88
N ILE A 387 -3.81 -4.39 0.98
CA ILE A 387 -4.09 -5.79 1.23
C ILE A 387 -3.19 -6.61 0.31
N TYR A 388 -2.44 -7.53 0.88
CA TYR A 388 -1.57 -8.46 0.17
C TYR A 388 -1.99 -9.90 0.47
N ARG A 389 -2.32 -10.65 -0.59
CA ARG A 389 -2.70 -12.07 -0.55
C ARG A 389 -1.74 -12.86 -1.43
N PRO A 390 -0.61 -13.35 -0.85
CA PRO A 390 0.35 -14.11 -1.64
C PRO A 390 -0.35 -15.36 -2.21
N SER A 391 -0.18 -15.61 -3.50
CA SER A 391 -0.59 -16.88 -4.08
C SER A 391 0.37 -17.96 -3.61
N SER A 392 -0.14 -19.03 -3.04
CA SER A 392 0.63 -20.18 -2.54
C SER A 392 1.45 -20.88 -3.63
N VAL A 393 1.12 -20.63 -4.89
CA VAL A 393 1.70 -21.31 -6.05
C VAL A 393 3.06 -20.76 -6.49
N TYR A 394 3.49 -19.57 -6.02
CA TYR A 394 4.62 -18.87 -6.66
C TYR A 394 5.71 -18.34 -5.73
N TRP A 395 6.24 -19.18 -4.86
CA TRP A 395 7.62 -19.00 -4.38
C TRP A 395 8.67 -19.63 -5.34
N SER A 396 8.23 -20.21 -6.46
CA SER A 396 9.17 -20.64 -7.48
C SER A 396 9.75 -19.41 -8.17
N LYS A 397 11.07 -19.29 -8.12
CA LYS A 397 11.83 -18.33 -8.94
C LYS A 397 11.39 -18.47 -10.39
N VAL A 398 10.47 -17.64 -10.85
CA VAL A 398 10.27 -17.42 -12.26
C VAL A 398 11.48 -16.61 -12.72
N ASN A 399 12.57 -17.31 -12.98
CA ASN A 399 13.70 -16.76 -13.69
C ASN A 399 13.24 -16.44 -15.10
N THR A 400 12.69 -15.25 -15.31
CA THR A 400 12.56 -14.70 -16.65
C THR A 400 13.90 -14.08 -17.02
N PRO A 401 14.69 -14.72 -17.92
CA PRO A 401 16.06 -14.32 -18.20
C PRO A 401 16.22 -12.93 -18.80
N ASN A 402 15.13 -12.30 -19.27
CA ASN A 402 15.18 -11.10 -20.10
C ASN A 402 14.90 -9.78 -19.37
N GLU A 403 14.69 -9.77 -18.05
CA GLU A 403 14.32 -8.53 -17.33
C GLU A 403 15.27 -8.13 -16.21
N LYS A 404 16.50 -8.60 -16.20
CA LYS A 404 17.56 -8.08 -15.35
C LYS A 404 17.98 -6.68 -15.85
N LYS A 405 17.09 -5.71 -15.67
CA LYS A 405 17.25 -4.34 -16.23
C LYS A 405 17.71 -3.36 -15.17
N HIS A 406 18.95 -3.54 -14.68
CA HIS A 406 19.61 -2.53 -13.85
C HIS A 406 19.97 -1.28 -14.61
N SER A 407 20.16 -1.43 -15.92
CA SER A 407 20.78 -0.42 -16.76
C SER A 407 20.01 0.89 -16.84
N LEU A 408 18.74 0.92 -16.45
CA LEU A 408 17.87 2.11 -16.64
C LEU A 408 17.66 2.94 -15.36
N ASP A 409 18.11 2.45 -14.20
CA ASP A 409 17.90 3.13 -12.93
C ASP A 409 18.98 4.20 -12.70
N GLY A 410 18.56 5.38 -12.28
CA GLY A 410 19.46 6.44 -11.88
C GLY A 410 19.83 6.38 -10.39
N LEU A 411 20.52 7.41 -9.91
CA LEU A 411 20.90 7.61 -8.51
C LEU A 411 19.81 8.38 -7.77
N SER A 412 19.57 9.64 -8.19
CA SER A 412 18.54 10.52 -7.63
C SER A 412 17.23 10.52 -8.42
N VAL A 413 17.25 10.07 -9.68
CA VAL A 413 16.08 9.95 -10.56
C VAL A 413 15.89 8.50 -10.93
N SER A 414 15.03 7.81 -10.17
CA SER A 414 14.76 6.39 -10.38
C SER A 414 13.93 6.16 -11.64
N ASN A 415 14.04 4.95 -12.23
CA ASN A 415 13.19 4.53 -13.33
C ASN A 415 11.81 4.01 -12.84
N ALA A 416 10.87 3.85 -13.77
CA ALA A 416 9.52 3.34 -13.50
C ALA A 416 9.43 1.80 -13.48
N GLN A 417 10.52 1.07 -13.71
CA GLN A 417 10.50 -0.39 -13.75
C GLN A 417 10.32 -0.98 -12.34
N ILE A 418 9.52 -2.04 -12.26
CA ILE A 418 9.37 -2.88 -11.07
C ILE A 418 10.39 -4.01 -11.18
N ILE A 419 10.98 -4.40 -10.06
CA ILE A 419 11.81 -5.61 -10.00
C ILE A 419 10.90 -6.85 -10.04
N ASN A 420 11.42 -7.94 -10.58
CA ASN A 420 10.65 -9.17 -10.72
C ASN A 420 10.20 -9.71 -9.35
N LYS A 421 9.02 -10.34 -9.32
CA LYS A 421 8.53 -11.03 -8.13
C LYS A 421 9.55 -12.04 -7.62
N GLY A 422 9.78 -12.05 -6.30
CA GLY A 422 10.73 -12.92 -5.62
C GLY A 422 12.19 -12.51 -5.78
N THR A 423 12.51 -11.39 -6.41
CA THR A 423 13.86 -10.84 -6.47
C THR A 423 14.05 -9.71 -5.48
N THR A 424 15.29 -9.52 -5.07
CA THR A 424 15.70 -8.44 -4.17
C THR A 424 16.79 -7.61 -4.83
N LYS A 425 16.67 -6.29 -4.75
CA LYS A 425 17.69 -5.35 -5.22
C LYS A 425 18.24 -4.57 -4.04
N ALA A 426 19.55 -4.58 -3.86
CA ALA A 426 20.24 -3.79 -2.85
C ALA A 426 21.12 -2.73 -3.51
N LYS A 427 21.18 -1.55 -2.90
CA LYS A 427 22.07 -0.45 -3.27
C LYS A 427 22.78 0.09 -2.03
N VAL A 428 24.07 0.32 -2.14
CA VAL A 428 24.87 1.00 -1.12
C VAL A 428 25.54 2.20 -1.76
N ASN A 429 25.35 3.35 -1.18
CA ASN A 429 25.95 4.59 -1.62
C ASN A 429 26.85 5.14 -0.54
N TYR A 430 28.00 5.69 -0.94
CA TYR A 430 28.95 6.40 -0.05
C TYR A 430 29.61 7.54 -0.79
N ASN A 431 29.76 8.69 -0.14
CA ASN A 431 30.48 9.85 -0.69
C ASN A 431 31.62 10.31 0.23
N GLN A 432 32.55 11.06 -0.35
CA GLN A 432 33.75 11.59 0.34
C GLN A 432 33.44 12.48 1.55
N LYS A 433 32.22 13.02 1.65
CA LYS A 433 31.79 13.86 2.79
C LYS A 433 31.24 13.03 3.95
N GLY A 434 31.32 11.70 3.86
CA GLY A 434 30.86 10.76 4.89
C GLY A 434 29.34 10.50 4.90
N SER A 435 28.60 11.00 3.92
CA SER A 435 27.21 10.59 3.75
C SER A 435 27.13 9.21 3.12
N TRP A 436 26.20 8.39 3.60
CA TRP A 436 25.95 7.08 3.03
C TRP A 436 24.46 6.76 3.02
N SER A 437 24.07 5.83 2.14
CA SER A 437 22.74 5.28 2.14
C SER A 437 22.76 3.81 1.77
N TYR A 438 21.83 3.06 2.38
CA TYR A 438 21.47 1.70 1.99
C TYR A 438 20.02 1.69 1.58
N LYS A 439 19.72 1.09 0.44
CA LYS A 439 18.37 0.90 -0.06
C LYS A 439 18.19 -0.54 -0.48
N GLN A 440 17.06 -1.13 -0.10
CA GLN A 440 16.66 -2.47 -0.51
C GLN A 440 15.23 -2.44 -1.04
N ASP A 441 15.04 -3.04 -2.22
CA ASP A 441 13.76 -3.19 -2.89
C ASP A 441 13.44 -4.68 -2.99
N TRP A 442 12.19 -5.09 -2.69
CA TRP A 442 11.70 -6.47 -2.83
C TRP A 442 10.55 -6.52 -3.83
N GLY A 443 10.65 -7.37 -4.84
CA GLY A 443 9.59 -7.66 -5.79
C GLY A 443 8.52 -8.53 -5.15
N ILE A 444 7.40 -7.95 -4.83
CA ILE A 444 6.28 -8.63 -4.17
C ILE A 444 5.33 -9.22 -5.22
N SER A 445 5.06 -8.47 -6.29
CA SER A 445 4.28 -8.92 -7.44
C SER A 445 4.86 -8.39 -8.75
N GLU A 446 4.27 -8.76 -9.89
CA GLU A 446 4.66 -8.26 -11.21
C GLU A 446 4.44 -6.74 -11.37
N LEU A 447 3.59 -6.16 -10.53
CA LEU A 447 3.23 -4.74 -10.61
C LEU A 447 3.60 -3.95 -9.36
N PHE A 448 4.19 -4.60 -8.34
CA PHE A 448 4.46 -3.92 -7.07
C PHE A 448 5.74 -4.39 -6.39
N ASN A 449 6.51 -3.44 -5.87
CA ASN A 449 7.61 -3.73 -4.95
C ASN A 449 7.55 -2.86 -3.70
N ILE A 450 8.05 -3.41 -2.60
CA ILE A 450 8.26 -2.70 -1.34
C ILE A 450 9.73 -2.28 -1.29
N ASP A 451 10.02 -1.16 -0.65
CA ASP A 451 11.39 -0.72 -0.46
C ASP A 451 11.63 -0.16 0.96
N LEU A 452 12.84 -0.39 1.45
CA LEU A 452 13.37 0.17 2.68
C LEU A 452 14.63 0.98 2.35
N ALA A 453 14.82 2.12 3.01
CA ALA A 453 16.09 2.82 2.95
C ALA A 453 16.50 3.36 4.31
N ILE A 454 17.81 3.34 4.54
CA ILE A 454 18.48 3.96 5.67
C ILE A 454 19.57 4.85 5.11
N SER A 455 19.65 6.09 5.56
CA SER A 455 20.72 7.00 5.12
C SER A 455 21.24 7.86 6.27
N LYS A 456 22.53 8.15 6.22
CA LYS A 456 23.20 9.17 7.04
C LYS A 456 23.57 10.35 6.14
N ILE A 457 23.11 11.53 6.50
CA ILE A 457 23.42 12.76 5.81
C ILE A 457 24.46 13.51 6.63
N SER A 458 25.69 13.57 6.15
CA SER A 458 26.82 14.28 6.81
C SER A 458 27.13 15.64 6.18
N GLN A 459 26.52 15.93 5.02
CA GLN A 459 26.71 17.20 4.32
C GLN A 459 25.85 18.30 4.92
N LYS A 460 26.41 19.51 4.98
CA LYS A 460 25.63 20.70 5.32
C LYS A 460 24.66 21.02 4.18
N LEU A 461 23.48 21.42 4.58
CA LEU A 461 22.39 21.77 3.71
C LEU A 461 22.37 23.27 3.47
N ARG A 462 22.35 23.69 2.21
CA ARG A 462 22.09 25.07 1.84
C ARG A 462 20.58 25.31 1.84
N LEU A 463 20.02 25.58 3.02
CA LEU A 463 18.58 25.78 3.16
C LEU A 463 18.14 27.23 2.99
N PRO A 464 16.96 27.44 2.36
CA PRO A 464 16.19 28.67 2.60
C PRO A 464 15.88 28.78 4.10
N ASN A 465 15.87 29.99 4.64
CA ASN A 465 15.73 30.30 6.07
C ASN A 465 14.57 29.57 6.79
N GLN A 466 13.51 29.24 6.09
CA GLN A 466 12.31 28.55 6.63
C GLN A 466 12.51 27.06 6.98
N LEU A 467 13.57 26.44 6.45
CA LEU A 467 13.87 25.02 6.69
C LEU A 467 15.13 24.81 7.54
N GLN A 468 15.85 25.88 7.87
CA GLN A 468 17.17 25.83 8.53
C GLN A 468 17.17 25.10 9.89
N GLY A 469 16.13 25.21 10.69
CA GLY A 469 16.11 24.62 12.04
C GLY A 469 15.99 23.08 12.11
N LYS A 470 15.70 22.39 10.99
CA LYS A 470 15.35 20.96 11.00
C LYS A 470 16.36 20.02 10.36
N TYR A 471 17.26 20.55 9.53
CA TYR A 471 18.26 19.77 8.80
C TYR A 471 19.72 20.04 9.24
N HIS A 472 19.93 20.90 10.22
CA HIS A 472 21.26 21.38 10.59
C HIS A 472 22.17 20.41 11.33
N ASP A 473 21.66 19.25 11.72
CA ASP A 473 22.46 18.28 12.46
C ASP A 473 23.08 17.26 11.48
N PRO A 474 24.39 17.32 11.21
CA PRO A 474 25.03 16.52 10.16
C PRO A 474 25.05 15.01 10.46
N GLU A 475 24.70 14.58 11.66
CA GLU A 475 24.76 13.17 12.05
C GLU A 475 23.39 12.48 12.10
N ARG A 476 22.43 12.92 11.30
CA ARG A 476 21.07 12.34 11.36
C ARG A 476 20.94 11.11 10.48
N ILE A 477 20.42 10.07 11.09
CA ILE A 477 20.00 8.87 10.36
C ILE A 477 18.52 9.04 9.98
N TYR A 478 18.26 8.89 8.69
CA TYR A 478 16.93 8.84 8.11
C TYR A 478 16.57 7.39 7.78
N ILE A 479 15.43 6.93 8.28
CA ILE A 479 14.90 5.60 8.00
C ILE A 479 13.53 5.77 7.36
N ARG A 480 13.28 5.05 6.28
CA ARG A 480 12.00 5.09 5.59
C ARG A 480 11.62 3.74 5.01
N GLY A 481 10.32 3.50 4.89
CA GLY A 481 9.72 2.40 4.13
C GLY A 481 8.82 2.95 3.04
N GLY A 482 8.64 2.20 1.96
CA GLY A 482 7.81 2.62 0.87
C GLY A 482 7.38 1.49 -0.06
N GLY A 483 6.64 1.86 -1.08
CA GLY A 483 6.22 0.97 -2.14
C GLY A 483 6.18 1.67 -3.49
N LYS A 484 6.32 0.89 -4.54
CA LYS A 484 6.23 1.34 -5.92
C LYS A 484 5.28 0.43 -6.69
N ALA A 485 4.24 1.02 -7.31
CA ALA A 485 3.22 0.35 -8.11
C ALA A 485 3.36 0.76 -9.58
N LYS A 486 3.48 -0.20 -10.48
CA LYS A 486 3.51 0.04 -11.93
C LYS A 486 2.11 0.23 -12.47
N ILE A 487 1.88 1.31 -13.19
CA ILE A 487 0.58 1.70 -13.76
C ILE A 487 0.56 1.43 -15.27
N LEU A 488 1.59 1.88 -15.99
CA LEU A 488 1.74 1.71 -17.44
C LEU A 488 3.04 0.97 -17.75
N SER A 489 3.10 0.25 -18.86
CA SER A 489 4.29 -0.51 -19.27
C SER A 489 4.50 -0.45 -20.78
N GLN A 490 5.58 0.20 -21.18
CA GLN A 490 6.01 0.26 -22.58
C GLN A 490 6.27 -1.14 -23.17
N ASP A 491 6.70 -2.08 -22.33
CA ASP A 491 6.90 -3.49 -22.73
C ASP A 491 5.57 -4.22 -23.02
N LYS A 492 4.43 -3.65 -22.59
CA LYS A 492 3.07 -4.16 -22.86
C LYS A 492 2.31 -3.37 -23.94
N GLY A 493 2.99 -2.42 -24.62
CA GLY A 493 2.43 -1.63 -25.70
C GLY A 493 1.99 -0.21 -25.30
N ASP A 494 2.11 0.18 -24.04
CA ASP A 494 1.89 1.57 -23.67
C ASP A 494 3.00 2.47 -24.24
N PHE A 495 2.70 3.75 -24.45
CA PHE A 495 3.69 4.68 -25.01
C PHE A 495 4.84 5.00 -24.02
N ILE A 496 4.62 4.82 -22.72
CA ILE A 496 5.58 5.06 -21.63
C ILE A 496 5.43 4.02 -20.55
N THR A 497 6.50 3.75 -19.79
CA THR A 497 6.38 3.03 -18.53
C THR A 497 6.20 4.04 -17.41
N SER A 498 5.13 3.91 -16.62
CA SER A 498 4.84 4.78 -15.50
C SER A 498 4.57 4.00 -14.22
N SER A 499 5.07 4.51 -13.10
CA SER A 499 4.85 3.95 -11.76
C SER A 499 4.63 5.05 -10.74
N LEU A 500 3.84 4.75 -9.72
CA LEU A 500 3.71 5.57 -8.54
C LEU A 500 4.58 5.00 -7.43
N ARG A 501 5.36 5.84 -6.79
CA ARG A 501 6.10 5.50 -5.57
C ARG A 501 5.64 6.40 -4.43
N VAL A 502 5.38 5.80 -3.29
CA VAL A 502 5.12 6.51 -2.03
C VAL A 502 5.97 5.90 -0.94
N SER A 503 6.60 6.73 -0.15
CA SER A 503 7.38 6.32 1.02
C SER A 503 7.11 7.24 2.19
N ALA A 504 7.25 6.71 3.40
CA ALA A 504 7.18 7.47 4.63
C ALA A 504 8.41 7.18 5.47
N GLY A 505 8.94 8.20 6.09
CA GLY A 505 10.15 8.09 6.88
C GLY A 505 10.21 9.08 8.02
N ARG A 506 11.22 8.91 8.86
CA ARG A 506 11.44 9.75 10.02
C ARG A 506 12.89 10.18 10.12
N LEU A 507 13.08 11.47 10.36
CA LEU A 507 14.36 12.09 10.65
C LEU A 507 14.24 12.84 11.98
N LYS A 508 14.88 12.34 13.05
CA LYS A 508 14.93 12.93 14.41
C LYS A 508 13.62 13.64 14.83
N GLY A 509 12.54 12.86 14.94
CA GLY A 509 11.26 13.38 15.43
C GLY A 509 10.36 14.01 14.36
N THR A 510 10.85 14.28 13.16
CA THR A 510 10.03 14.80 12.04
C THR A 510 9.70 13.68 11.07
N GLY A 511 8.43 13.40 10.90
CA GLY A 511 7.93 12.47 9.89
C GLY A 511 7.85 13.14 8.52
N TRP A 512 8.15 12.39 7.46
CA TRP A 512 8.05 12.80 6.07
C TRP A 512 7.29 11.77 5.28
N VAL A 513 6.44 12.24 4.37
CA VAL A 513 5.87 11.44 3.30
C VAL A 513 6.43 11.96 1.99
N PHE A 514 6.93 11.06 1.17
CA PHE A 514 7.47 11.38 -0.15
C PHE A 514 6.66 10.65 -1.21
N GLY A 515 6.26 11.36 -2.26
CA GLY A 515 5.53 10.84 -3.40
C GLY A 515 6.26 11.16 -4.70
N GLU A 516 6.30 10.22 -5.62
CA GLU A 516 6.97 10.36 -6.91
C GLU A 516 6.18 9.61 -7.99
N ILE A 517 5.90 10.29 -9.11
CA ILE A 517 5.41 9.66 -10.33
C ILE A 517 6.63 9.41 -11.21
N LEU A 518 7.00 8.16 -11.32
CA LEU A 518 8.14 7.72 -12.11
C LEU A 518 7.69 7.50 -13.54
N ASN A 519 8.32 8.15 -14.49
CA ASN A 519 8.06 7.96 -15.90
C ASN A 519 9.37 7.63 -16.61
N THR A 520 9.37 6.52 -17.34
CA THR A 520 10.52 6.06 -18.14
C THR A 520 10.09 5.86 -19.57
N TYR A 521 10.75 6.56 -20.49
CA TYR A 521 10.59 6.39 -21.92
C TYR A 521 11.85 5.75 -22.50
N LYS A 522 11.72 4.51 -22.96
CA LYS A 522 12.79 3.80 -23.68
C LYS A 522 12.80 4.26 -25.13
N ILE A 523 13.74 5.11 -25.48
CA ILE A 523 13.93 5.61 -26.86
C ILE A 523 14.50 4.49 -27.73
N SER A 524 15.46 3.72 -27.17
CA SER A 524 16.09 2.58 -27.84
C SER A 524 16.66 1.60 -26.80
N LYS A 525 17.31 0.55 -27.26
CA LYS A 525 18.00 -0.42 -26.37
C LYS A 525 19.20 0.19 -25.60
N ILE A 526 19.72 1.32 -26.08
CA ILE A 526 20.88 1.99 -25.50
C ILE A 526 20.55 3.32 -24.82
N LEU A 527 19.33 3.85 -25.02
CA LEU A 527 18.98 5.18 -24.54
C LEU A 527 17.59 5.17 -23.91
N SER A 528 17.51 5.64 -22.67
CA SER A 528 16.24 5.89 -21.98
C SER A 528 16.24 7.24 -21.29
N PHE A 529 15.05 7.84 -21.21
CA PHE A 529 14.80 9.11 -20.55
C PHE A 529 13.82 8.89 -19.39
N ASN A 530 14.10 9.53 -18.24
CA ASN A 530 13.20 9.53 -17.09
C ASN A 530 12.75 10.97 -16.79
N LEU A 531 11.48 11.12 -16.41
CA LEU A 531 10.88 12.40 -15.99
C LEU A 531 9.94 12.14 -14.82
N ASN A 532 10.35 12.57 -13.63
CA ASN A 532 9.73 12.22 -12.37
C ASN A 532 9.26 13.46 -11.60
N PRO A 533 7.99 13.88 -11.72
CA PRO A 533 7.39 14.78 -10.74
C PRO A 533 7.47 14.16 -9.34
N LYS A 534 7.99 14.90 -8.37
CA LYS A 534 8.19 14.43 -7.01
C LYS A 534 7.89 15.50 -5.97
N SER A 535 7.33 15.08 -4.85
CA SER A 535 7.00 15.94 -3.73
C SER A 535 7.31 15.27 -2.42
N SER A 536 7.69 16.05 -1.45
CA SER A 536 7.79 15.61 -0.06
C SER A 536 6.88 16.45 0.81
N PHE A 537 6.31 15.84 1.81
CA PHE A 537 5.41 16.49 2.75
C PHE A 537 5.85 16.23 4.18
N SER A 538 5.92 17.29 4.96
CA SER A 538 6.05 17.24 6.42
C SER A 538 5.22 18.35 7.04
N GLY A 539 5.01 18.32 8.35
CA GLY A 539 4.34 19.42 9.06
C GLY A 539 5.04 20.78 8.94
N THR A 540 6.21 20.85 8.33
CA THR A 540 7.08 22.03 8.31
C THR A 540 7.52 22.48 6.93
N GLY A 541 7.29 21.68 5.89
CA GLY A 541 7.67 22.05 4.53
C GLY A 541 7.15 21.04 3.52
N ASN A 542 6.87 21.53 2.31
CA ASN A 542 6.31 20.77 1.21
C ASN A 542 7.12 20.99 -0.08
N PRO A 543 8.38 20.50 -0.14
CA PRO A 543 9.19 20.66 -1.34
C PRO A 543 8.59 19.90 -2.52
N LEU A 544 8.57 20.55 -3.67
CA LEU A 544 8.06 20.03 -4.94
C LEU A 544 9.12 20.25 -6.02
N GLY A 545 9.34 19.26 -6.87
CA GLY A 545 10.29 19.38 -8.00
C GLY A 545 10.03 18.35 -9.08
N ILE A 546 10.83 18.43 -10.13
CA ILE A 546 10.81 17.49 -11.25
C ILE A 546 12.24 16.95 -11.44
N GLY A 547 12.40 15.64 -11.29
CA GLY A 547 13.64 14.94 -11.62
C GLY A 547 13.65 14.53 -13.09
N THR A 548 14.78 14.75 -13.75
CA THR A 548 15.03 14.26 -15.10
C THR A 548 16.35 13.51 -15.16
N SER A 549 16.40 12.45 -15.92
CA SER A 549 17.65 11.74 -16.19
C SER A 549 17.68 11.14 -17.56
N LEU A 550 18.87 11.02 -18.11
CA LEU A 550 19.15 10.27 -19.32
C LEU A 550 20.03 9.07 -18.92
N ASN A 551 19.70 7.89 -19.37
CA ASN A 551 20.59 6.74 -19.25
C ASN A 551 21.06 6.35 -20.64
N TRP A 552 22.34 6.62 -20.90
CA TRP A 552 22.96 6.38 -22.19
C TRP A 552 24.01 5.28 -22.08
N LYS A 553 23.71 4.14 -22.66
CA LYS A 553 24.60 2.98 -22.71
C LYS A 553 25.56 3.10 -23.90
N ILE A 554 26.78 3.54 -23.60
CA ILE A 554 27.83 3.76 -24.61
C ILE A 554 28.45 2.42 -25.05
N ARG A 555 28.58 1.47 -24.11
CA ARG A 555 29.04 0.11 -24.34
C ARG A 555 28.11 -0.87 -23.61
N PRO A 556 28.15 -2.16 -23.92
CA PRO A 556 27.31 -3.15 -23.24
C PRO A 556 27.38 -3.09 -21.71
N ASN A 557 28.52 -2.74 -21.16
CA ASN A 557 28.80 -2.68 -19.73
C ASN A 557 29.08 -1.27 -19.19
N ILE A 558 28.98 -0.21 -20.01
CA ILE A 558 29.25 1.17 -19.58
C ILE A 558 28.09 2.08 -19.98
N SER A 559 27.57 2.83 -19.00
CA SER A 559 26.55 3.87 -19.22
C SER A 559 26.97 5.19 -18.61
N ILE A 560 26.54 6.30 -19.21
CA ILE A 560 26.60 7.64 -18.63
C ILE A 560 25.19 8.04 -18.21
N ILE A 561 25.06 8.60 -17.00
CA ILE A 561 23.78 8.93 -16.36
C ILE A 561 23.84 10.38 -15.84
N PRO A 562 23.55 11.38 -16.68
CA PRO A 562 23.30 12.73 -16.22
C PRO A 562 21.89 12.82 -15.63
N GLU A 563 21.76 13.47 -14.47
CA GLU A 563 20.52 13.72 -13.77
C GLU A 563 20.43 15.18 -13.33
N ALA A 564 19.21 15.72 -13.35
CA ALA A 564 18.90 17.03 -12.80
C ALA A 564 17.55 16.99 -12.07
N ASN A 565 17.48 17.65 -10.93
CA ASN A 565 16.23 17.90 -10.24
C ASN A 565 15.97 19.41 -10.26
N PHE A 566 14.87 19.80 -10.89
CA PHE A 566 14.41 21.17 -11.03
C PHE A 566 13.45 21.53 -9.90
N ALA A 567 13.75 22.61 -9.21
CA ALA A 567 12.95 23.11 -8.11
C ALA A 567 11.68 23.80 -8.62
N LEU A 568 10.54 23.47 -8.03
CA LEU A 568 9.27 24.16 -8.27
C LEU A 568 8.82 24.94 -7.03
N LYS A 569 8.87 24.33 -5.85
CA LYS A 569 8.45 24.93 -4.60
C LYS A 569 9.25 24.37 -3.43
N GLU A 570 9.76 25.22 -2.56
CA GLU A 570 10.48 24.85 -1.32
C GLU A 570 11.62 23.81 -1.54
N SER A 571 12.07 23.65 -2.76
CA SER A 571 13.13 22.75 -3.19
C SER A 571 14.28 23.51 -3.83
N GLN A 572 15.36 22.83 -4.21
CA GLN A 572 16.55 23.45 -4.80
C GLN A 572 17.02 22.67 -6.02
N ASN A 573 17.41 23.41 -7.06
CA ASN A 573 18.03 22.80 -8.23
C ASN A 573 19.30 22.05 -7.85
N ASN A 574 19.38 20.80 -8.22
CA ASN A 574 20.55 19.97 -8.02
C ASN A 574 20.78 19.05 -9.23
N TRP A 575 21.96 18.50 -9.31
CA TRP A 575 22.36 17.64 -10.41
C TRP A 575 23.27 16.51 -9.93
N THR A 576 23.33 15.45 -10.72
CA THR A 576 24.21 14.30 -10.54
C THR A 576 24.72 13.87 -11.92
N LEU A 577 25.99 13.55 -12.01
CA LEU A 577 26.58 12.90 -13.17
C LEU A 577 27.25 11.62 -12.72
N ALA A 578 26.85 10.50 -13.32
CA ALA A 578 27.42 9.20 -12.98
C ALA A 578 27.91 8.46 -14.23
N ILE A 579 28.97 7.69 -14.03
CA ILE A 579 29.43 6.67 -14.98
C ILE A 579 29.19 5.32 -14.32
N ARG A 580 28.38 4.51 -14.94
CA ARG A 580 28.04 3.16 -14.50
C ARG A 580 28.86 2.13 -15.24
N PHE A 581 29.50 1.25 -14.48
CA PHE A 581 30.12 0.03 -14.97
C PHE A 581 29.30 -1.17 -14.47
N SER A 582 28.84 -2.03 -15.38
CA SER A 582 28.03 -3.24 -15.10
C SER A 582 28.87 -4.48 -15.50
N PRO A 583 29.62 -5.07 -14.55
CA PRO A 583 30.42 -6.26 -14.84
C PRO A 583 29.56 -7.48 -15.16
N SER A 584 28.33 -7.50 -14.67
CA SER A 584 27.32 -8.52 -14.98
C SER A 584 25.92 -7.86 -15.03
N GLU A 585 24.92 -8.60 -15.47
CA GLU A 585 23.54 -8.09 -15.56
C GLU A 585 22.91 -7.79 -14.19
N ASP A 586 23.41 -8.38 -13.12
CA ASP A 586 22.92 -8.30 -11.76
C ASP A 586 23.75 -7.40 -10.84
N LYS A 587 24.89 -6.86 -11.31
CA LYS A 587 25.78 -6.00 -10.52
C LYS A 587 26.20 -4.76 -11.29
N TYR A 588 26.31 -3.67 -10.58
CA TYR A 588 26.86 -2.43 -11.15
C TYR A 588 27.57 -1.58 -10.11
N ILE A 589 28.46 -0.76 -10.60
CA ILE A 589 29.24 0.21 -9.84
C ILE A 589 29.06 1.55 -10.54
N ASP A 590 28.63 2.57 -9.83
CA ASP A 590 28.58 3.95 -10.31
C ASP A 590 29.65 4.77 -9.63
N LEU A 591 30.45 5.45 -10.41
CA LEU A 591 31.28 6.57 -9.96
C LEU A 591 30.52 7.86 -10.28
N TYR A 592 30.28 8.72 -9.30
CA TYR A 592 29.46 9.89 -9.49
C TYR A 592 30.02 11.15 -8.87
N THR A 593 29.57 12.29 -9.39
CA THR A 593 29.68 13.60 -8.77
C THR A 593 28.29 14.22 -8.67
N THR A 594 28.02 14.91 -7.57
CA THR A 594 26.70 15.49 -7.31
C THR A 594 26.78 16.70 -6.37
N ASN A 595 25.78 17.58 -6.48
CA ASN A 595 25.44 18.55 -5.45
C ASN A 595 24.08 18.27 -4.79
N SER A 596 23.46 17.10 -5.03
CA SER A 596 22.29 16.65 -4.31
C SER A 596 22.65 16.29 -2.87
N LEU A 597 21.78 16.61 -1.93
CA LEU A 597 22.02 16.33 -0.51
C LEU A 597 22.03 14.84 -0.21
N SER A 598 21.13 14.10 -0.84
CA SER A 598 21.00 12.64 -0.70
C SER A 598 20.24 12.08 -1.90
N PHE A 599 20.40 10.77 -2.15
CA PHE A 599 19.64 10.03 -3.17
C PHE A 599 18.38 9.37 -2.60
N VAL A 600 18.00 9.72 -1.38
CA VAL A 600 16.82 9.16 -0.71
C VAL A 600 15.80 10.27 -0.47
N ASP A 601 14.61 10.08 -1.04
CA ASP A 601 13.39 10.86 -0.82
C ASP A 601 13.60 12.40 -0.85
N THR A 602 13.26 13.09 0.24
CA THR A 602 13.37 14.56 0.33
C THR A 602 14.78 15.07 0.00
N GLY A 603 15.82 14.30 0.29
CA GLY A 603 17.19 14.66 -0.04
C GLY A 603 17.46 14.87 -1.53
N GLN A 604 16.65 14.22 -2.41
CA GLN A 604 16.70 14.42 -3.87
C GLN A 604 16.20 15.80 -4.31
N LEU A 605 15.42 16.47 -3.47
CA LEU A 605 14.86 17.81 -3.73
C LEU A 605 15.70 18.92 -3.12
N MET A 606 16.78 18.57 -2.42
CA MET A 606 17.63 19.50 -1.68
C MET A 606 19.05 19.53 -2.25
N ARG A 607 19.68 20.68 -2.13
CA ARG A 607 21.05 20.90 -2.58
C ARG A 607 22.01 20.94 -1.39
N ALA A 608 23.12 20.24 -1.49
CA ALA A 608 24.26 20.38 -0.58
C ALA A 608 25.01 21.69 -0.83
N GLU A 609 25.69 22.23 0.19
CA GLU A 609 26.52 23.42 0.04
C GLU A 609 27.67 23.21 -0.95
N GLU A 610 28.27 22.02 -0.90
CA GLU A 610 29.42 21.65 -1.72
C GLU A 610 29.11 20.45 -2.60
N GLN A 611 29.84 20.35 -3.70
CA GLN A 611 29.86 19.16 -4.54
C GLN A 611 30.52 18.00 -3.81
N SER A 612 30.06 16.80 -4.09
CA SER A 612 30.66 15.58 -3.57
C SER A 612 30.88 14.54 -4.67
N PHE A 613 31.94 13.76 -4.50
CA PHE A 613 32.20 12.56 -5.29
C PHE A 613 31.89 11.33 -4.47
N GLY A 614 31.46 10.28 -5.13
CA GLY A 614 31.13 9.05 -4.42
C GLY A 614 31.02 7.83 -5.32
N ILE A 615 30.74 6.73 -4.65
CA ILE A 615 30.54 5.42 -5.26
C ILE A 615 29.18 4.88 -4.86
N ASN A 616 28.48 4.26 -5.81
CA ASN A 616 27.25 3.54 -5.56
C ASN A 616 27.39 2.12 -6.09
N LEU A 617 27.13 1.14 -5.25
CA LEU A 617 27.17 -0.27 -5.58
C LEU A 617 25.75 -0.82 -5.60
N GLY A 618 25.38 -1.54 -6.63
CA GLY A 618 24.06 -2.17 -6.74
C GLY A 618 24.15 -3.62 -7.16
N THR A 619 23.28 -4.44 -6.58
CA THR A 619 23.13 -5.84 -6.94
C THR A 619 21.67 -6.26 -6.89
N ILE A 620 21.30 -7.26 -7.71
CA ILE A 620 20.01 -7.98 -7.63
C ILE A 620 20.29 -9.46 -7.38
N PHE A 621 19.52 -10.09 -6.53
CA PHE A 621 19.61 -11.50 -6.17
C PHE A 621 18.24 -12.10 -5.87
#